data_93c77bb703be72e26839628b31edbd96
#
_entry.id   93c77bb703be72e26839628b31edbd96
#
_cell.length_a   1.000
_cell.length_b   1.000
_cell.length_c   1.000
_cell.angle_alpha   90.00
_cell.angle_beta   90.00
_cell.angle_gamma   90.00
#
_symmetry.space_group_name_H-M   'P 1'
#
loop_
_entity.id
_entity.type
_entity.pdbx_description
1 polymer ?
#
loop_
_entity_poly.entity_id
_entity_poly.type
_entity_poly.pdbx_seq_one_letter_code
_entity_poly.pdbx_strand_id
1 'polypeptide(L)'
;MSADRTGVVVIGRNEGERLRRCLLSIPTKYQVVYVDSGSTDGSVAFAHSTGAIVVELDNRLGFTAARARNAGWRRLLDHDPNIAFVQFIDGDCEVEGDWFEQALSAIKAEPSLAIVFGRRRERFPEKSIYNRLCDDEWDVPIGIVTACGGDALVRLTALSEADGYNDDLIAGEEPDLCLRLGRAGWQVRRIDAAMTLHDANILRFSNWWKRARRAGYAYAMHVSLHGRRSLAGRRRALVSILLWGLILPATLFILAAVSVSSGSIIAVVVLLAILSIYALQFSRIFWRKIRLGRPWQFAAAYAGLLLVGKFAELSGVLQWCSAKLSGRKSGLIEYK
;
A
#
# COMPACT_ATOMS: atom_id res chain seq x y z
N MET A 1 -14.35 -32.75 -13.29
CA MET A 1 -14.30 -31.47 -12.58
C MET A 1 -12.88 -30.96 -12.73
N SER A 2 -12.63 -29.92 -13.52
CA SER A 2 -11.32 -29.28 -13.57
C SER A 2 -11.00 -28.78 -12.17
N ALA A 3 -9.93 -29.30 -11.55
CA ALA A 3 -9.48 -28.79 -10.25
C ALA A 3 -9.10 -27.32 -10.46
N ASP A 4 -9.76 -26.40 -9.74
CA ASP A 4 -9.46 -24.98 -9.77
C ASP A 4 -7.98 -24.76 -9.44
N ARG A 5 -7.16 -24.55 -10.46
CA ARG A 5 -5.72 -24.38 -10.30
C ARG A 5 -5.39 -22.96 -9.80
N THR A 6 -4.33 -22.89 -9.04
CA THR A 6 -3.84 -21.64 -8.48
C THR A 6 -2.42 -21.40 -8.99
N GLY A 7 -2.18 -20.22 -9.52
CA GLY A 7 -0.83 -19.74 -9.85
C GLY A 7 -0.38 -18.65 -8.90
N VAL A 8 0.91 -18.37 -8.90
CA VAL A 8 1.53 -17.34 -8.06
C VAL A 8 2.26 -16.34 -8.95
N VAL A 9 2.02 -15.05 -8.70
CA VAL A 9 2.74 -13.94 -9.34
C VAL A 9 3.56 -13.23 -8.28
N VAL A 10 4.87 -13.26 -8.44
CA VAL A 10 5.81 -12.50 -7.62
C VAL A 10 6.32 -11.32 -8.44
N ILE A 11 6.29 -10.11 -7.88
CA ILE A 11 6.82 -8.90 -8.53
C ILE A 11 7.97 -8.33 -7.71
N GLY A 12 9.03 -7.85 -8.38
CA GLY A 12 10.16 -7.29 -7.64
C GLY A 12 11.13 -6.50 -8.50
N ARG A 13 12.03 -5.79 -7.79
CA ARG A 13 13.16 -5.09 -8.38
C ARG A 13 14.28 -4.96 -7.36
N ASN A 14 15.44 -5.55 -7.66
CA ASN A 14 16.60 -5.49 -6.78
C ASN A 14 16.30 -5.96 -5.34
N GLU A 15 15.55 -7.07 -5.20
CA GLU A 15 15.17 -7.59 -3.89
C GLU A 15 16.23 -8.52 -3.29
N GLY A 16 17.17 -9.04 -4.08
CA GLY A 16 18.30 -9.82 -3.62
C GLY A 16 17.89 -10.99 -2.71
N GLU A 17 18.40 -10.99 -1.48
CA GLU A 17 18.12 -12.06 -0.51
C GLU A 17 16.63 -12.10 -0.09
N ARG A 18 15.90 -11.00 -0.18
CA ARG A 18 14.44 -10.97 0.11
C ARG A 18 13.69 -11.80 -0.92
N LEU A 19 14.02 -11.64 -2.23
CA LEU A 19 13.42 -12.45 -3.30
C LEU A 19 13.73 -13.94 -3.12
N ARG A 20 14.95 -14.27 -2.68
CA ARG A 20 15.31 -15.67 -2.39
C ARG A 20 14.37 -16.28 -1.35
N ARG A 21 14.21 -15.60 -0.22
CA ARG A 21 13.28 -16.04 0.83
C ARG A 21 11.83 -16.10 0.34
N CYS A 22 11.39 -15.11 -0.43
CA CYS A 22 10.06 -15.08 -1.04
C CYS A 22 9.82 -16.34 -1.88
N LEU A 23 10.63 -16.59 -2.89
CA LEU A 23 10.45 -17.71 -3.81
C LEU A 23 10.54 -19.07 -3.12
N LEU A 24 11.46 -19.23 -2.15
CA LEU A 24 11.61 -20.46 -1.37
C LEU A 24 10.47 -20.72 -0.38
N SER A 25 9.72 -19.69 0.01
CA SER A 25 8.53 -19.83 0.88
C SER A 25 7.29 -20.32 0.15
N ILE A 26 7.29 -20.29 -1.18
CA ILE A 26 6.15 -20.72 -1.99
C ILE A 26 6.19 -22.23 -2.18
N PRO A 27 5.13 -22.98 -1.85
CA PRO A 27 5.09 -24.41 -2.05
C PRO A 27 5.28 -24.80 -3.51
N THR A 28 6.13 -25.81 -3.77
CA THR A 28 6.53 -26.24 -5.12
C THR A 28 5.40 -26.76 -6.00
N LYS A 29 4.23 -27.07 -5.42
CA LYS A 29 3.02 -27.45 -6.16
C LYS A 29 2.40 -26.32 -6.98
N TYR A 30 2.77 -25.05 -6.73
CA TYR A 30 2.23 -23.89 -7.44
C TYR A 30 3.16 -23.46 -8.56
N GLN A 31 2.58 -23.15 -9.73
CA GLN A 31 3.32 -22.51 -10.80
C GLN A 31 3.60 -21.03 -10.42
N VAL A 32 4.86 -20.63 -10.47
CA VAL A 32 5.30 -19.29 -10.14
C VAL A 32 5.68 -18.54 -11.42
N VAL A 33 5.18 -17.31 -11.56
CA VAL A 33 5.69 -16.30 -12.48
C VAL A 33 6.36 -15.21 -11.68
N TYR A 34 7.65 -14.98 -11.88
CA TYR A 34 8.37 -13.82 -11.36
C TYR A 34 8.42 -12.73 -12.42
N VAL A 35 7.94 -11.53 -12.07
CA VAL A 35 8.00 -10.37 -12.97
C VAL A 35 9.05 -9.39 -12.46
N ASP A 36 10.10 -9.25 -13.23
CA ASP A 36 11.23 -8.37 -12.93
C ASP A 36 11.02 -6.97 -13.50
N SER A 37 11.25 -5.97 -12.67
CA SER A 37 11.16 -4.55 -13.03
C SER A 37 12.54 -3.90 -13.25
N GLY A 38 13.46 -4.63 -13.93
CA GLY A 38 14.78 -4.13 -14.28
C GLY A 38 15.80 -4.27 -13.16
N SER A 39 15.91 -5.46 -12.57
CA SER A 39 16.90 -5.78 -11.56
C SER A 39 18.33 -5.89 -12.13
N THR A 40 19.31 -5.55 -11.30
CA THR A 40 20.74 -5.60 -11.62
C THR A 40 21.55 -6.43 -10.58
N ASP A 41 20.87 -7.09 -9.64
CA ASP A 41 21.44 -7.74 -8.46
C ASP A 41 21.42 -9.29 -8.51
N GLY A 42 21.20 -9.89 -9.68
CA GLY A 42 21.08 -11.34 -9.82
C GLY A 42 19.71 -11.94 -9.48
N SER A 43 18.69 -11.12 -9.18
CA SER A 43 17.32 -11.56 -8.90
C SER A 43 16.75 -12.43 -10.03
N VAL A 44 16.94 -12.02 -11.30
CA VAL A 44 16.48 -12.75 -12.49
C VAL A 44 17.11 -14.14 -12.58
N ALA A 45 18.45 -14.24 -12.44
CA ALA A 45 19.15 -15.50 -12.51
C ALA A 45 18.71 -16.48 -11.40
N PHE A 46 18.50 -15.95 -10.18
CA PHE A 46 17.98 -16.76 -9.09
C PHE A 46 16.56 -17.26 -9.36
N ALA A 47 15.65 -16.40 -9.83
CA ALA A 47 14.29 -16.81 -10.14
C ALA A 47 14.25 -17.94 -11.18
N HIS A 48 15.06 -17.86 -12.24
CA HIS A 48 15.21 -18.96 -13.20
C HIS A 48 15.68 -20.26 -12.53
N SER A 49 16.63 -20.19 -11.58
CA SER A 49 17.15 -21.38 -10.91
C SER A 49 16.12 -22.10 -10.02
N THR A 50 15.03 -21.42 -9.62
CA THR A 50 13.92 -22.03 -8.86
C THR A 50 12.87 -22.70 -9.75
N GLY A 51 12.99 -22.61 -11.07
CA GLY A 51 11.98 -23.08 -12.02
C GLY A 51 10.80 -22.11 -12.23
N ALA A 52 10.90 -20.88 -11.74
CA ALA A 52 9.90 -19.85 -12.00
C ALA A 52 9.93 -19.41 -13.48
N ILE A 53 8.77 -19.12 -14.04
CA ILE A 53 8.66 -18.44 -15.32
C ILE A 53 9.03 -16.96 -15.07
N VAL A 54 10.06 -16.46 -15.75
CA VAL A 54 10.50 -15.07 -15.58
C VAL A 54 9.94 -14.19 -16.71
N VAL A 55 9.43 -13.02 -16.35
CA VAL A 55 9.00 -11.97 -17.26
C VAL A 55 9.78 -10.71 -16.92
N GLU A 56 10.61 -10.25 -17.83
CA GLU A 56 11.30 -8.96 -17.70
C GLU A 56 10.47 -7.86 -18.34
N LEU A 57 10.11 -6.84 -17.56
CA LEU A 57 9.32 -5.72 -18.06
C LEU A 57 10.14 -4.80 -18.98
N ASP A 58 9.51 -4.34 -20.05
CA ASP A 58 10.09 -3.28 -20.90
C ASP A 58 10.29 -1.99 -20.08
N ASN A 59 11.55 -1.62 -19.87
CA ASN A 59 11.95 -0.46 -19.09
C ASN A 59 11.65 0.89 -19.76
N ARG A 60 11.42 0.90 -21.08
CA ARG A 60 11.04 2.11 -21.84
C ARG A 60 9.69 2.67 -21.43
N LEU A 61 8.81 1.83 -20.91
CA LEU A 61 7.46 2.22 -20.48
C LEU A 61 7.38 2.64 -19.00
N GLY A 62 8.50 2.65 -18.27
CA GLY A 62 8.56 2.85 -16.83
C GLY A 62 8.04 1.63 -16.05
N PHE A 63 8.38 1.55 -14.78
CA PHE A 63 7.98 0.44 -13.91
C PHE A 63 6.86 0.85 -12.97
N THR A 64 5.79 0.04 -12.91
CA THR A 64 4.75 0.15 -11.88
C THR A 64 4.38 -1.25 -11.38
N ALA A 65 3.96 -1.36 -10.13
CA ALA A 65 3.47 -2.62 -9.58
C ALA A 65 2.24 -3.13 -10.35
N ALA A 66 1.38 -2.22 -10.81
CA ALA A 66 0.23 -2.54 -11.64
C ALA A 66 0.63 -3.28 -12.94
N ARG A 67 1.58 -2.73 -13.69
CA ARG A 67 2.09 -3.36 -14.91
C ARG A 67 2.74 -4.71 -14.63
N ALA A 68 3.51 -4.80 -13.55
CA ALA A 68 4.16 -6.05 -13.17
C ALA A 68 3.11 -7.14 -12.84
N ARG A 69 2.11 -6.83 -12.03
CA ARG A 69 1.04 -7.77 -11.71
C ARG A 69 0.24 -8.16 -12.95
N ASN A 70 -0.06 -7.21 -13.85
CA ASN A 70 -0.77 -7.49 -15.10
C ASN A 70 0.03 -8.40 -16.04
N ALA A 71 1.31 -8.14 -16.23
CA ALA A 71 2.18 -9.03 -17.01
C ALA A 71 2.24 -10.43 -16.42
N GLY A 72 2.30 -10.54 -15.07
CA GLY A 72 2.39 -11.81 -14.38
C GLY A 72 1.16 -12.69 -14.53
N TRP A 73 -0.04 -12.18 -14.26
CA TRP A 73 -1.24 -13.01 -14.35
C TRP A 73 -1.60 -13.36 -15.79
N ARG A 74 -1.35 -12.49 -16.76
CA ARG A 74 -1.52 -12.81 -18.18
C ARG A 74 -0.55 -13.93 -18.60
N ARG A 75 0.71 -13.85 -18.16
CA ARG A 75 1.71 -14.89 -18.43
C ARG A 75 1.36 -16.24 -17.79
N LEU A 76 0.74 -16.24 -16.60
CA LEU A 76 0.21 -17.46 -15.98
C LEU A 76 -0.87 -18.10 -16.85
N LEU A 77 -1.82 -17.31 -17.36
CA LEU A 77 -2.89 -17.82 -18.23
C LEU A 77 -2.38 -18.34 -19.57
N ASP A 78 -1.38 -17.69 -20.16
CA ASP A 78 -0.74 -18.18 -21.39
C ASP A 78 -0.09 -19.55 -21.17
N HIS A 79 0.40 -19.80 -19.95
CA HIS A 79 1.03 -21.08 -19.59
C HIS A 79 0.00 -22.15 -19.21
N ASP A 80 -1.01 -21.81 -18.41
CA ASP A 80 -2.10 -22.70 -18.02
C ASP A 80 -3.45 -21.98 -18.01
N PRO A 81 -4.27 -22.17 -19.06
CA PRO A 81 -5.61 -21.55 -19.14
C PRO A 81 -6.60 -22.00 -18.06
N ASN A 82 -6.28 -23.06 -17.28
CA ASN A 82 -7.15 -23.57 -16.23
C ASN A 82 -6.91 -22.94 -14.85
N ILE A 83 -6.07 -21.89 -14.78
CA ILE A 83 -5.88 -21.11 -13.56
C ILE A 83 -7.19 -20.41 -13.19
N ALA A 84 -7.70 -20.66 -11.99
CA ALA A 84 -8.91 -20.04 -11.45
C ALA A 84 -8.59 -18.95 -10.41
N PHE A 85 -7.44 -19.06 -9.74
CA PHE A 85 -6.99 -18.13 -8.70
C PHE A 85 -5.55 -17.74 -8.92
N VAL A 86 -5.24 -16.49 -8.60
CA VAL A 86 -3.86 -15.95 -8.64
C VAL A 86 -3.49 -15.38 -7.28
N GLN A 87 -2.43 -15.90 -6.67
CA GLN A 87 -1.81 -15.29 -5.50
C GLN A 87 -0.77 -14.27 -5.97
N PHE A 88 -0.99 -13.01 -5.65
CA PHE A 88 0.03 -11.96 -5.81
C PHE A 88 0.89 -11.86 -4.55
N ILE A 89 2.20 -11.68 -4.71
CA ILE A 89 3.17 -11.52 -3.62
C ILE A 89 4.22 -10.49 -4.05
N ASP A 90 4.52 -9.54 -3.17
CA ASP A 90 5.65 -8.64 -3.36
C ASP A 90 6.96 -9.40 -3.08
N GLY A 91 8.02 -9.20 -3.87
CA GLY A 91 9.28 -9.96 -3.80
C GLY A 91 10.09 -9.81 -2.51
N ASP A 92 9.63 -8.92 -1.61
CA ASP A 92 10.17 -8.73 -0.26
C ASP A 92 9.28 -9.35 0.85
N CYS A 93 8.32 -10.19 0.45
CA CYS A 93 7.39 -10.88 1.33
C CYS A 93 7.64 -12.40 1.34
N GLU A 94 7.57 -13.03 2.50
CA GLU A 94 7.64 -14.48 2.67
C GLU A 94 6.28 -15.00 3.08
N VAL A 95 5.79 -16.05 2.41
CA VAL A 95 4.52 -16.69 2.74
C VAL A 95 4.63 -17.43 4.05
N GLU A 96 3.61 -17.32 4.90
CA GLU A 96 3.58 -17.97 6.21
C GLU A 96 2.63 -19.17 6.27
N GLY A 97 3.07 -20.22 6.95
CA GLY A 97 2.25 -21.34 7.39
C GLY A 97 1.41 -21.99 6.27
N ASP A 98 0.13 -22.18 6.58
CA ASP A 98 -0.89 -22.79 5.75
C ASP A 98 -1.74 -21.73 5.00
N TRP A 99 -1.18 -20.57 4.73
CA TRP A 99 -1.88 -19.46 4.08
C TRP A 99 -2.68 -19.88 2.84
N PHE A 100 -2.03 -20.64 1.92
CA PHE A 100 -2.69 -21.02 0.67
C PHE A 100 -3.93 -21.87 0.91
N GLU A 101 -3.88 -22.81 1.85
CA GLU A 101 -4.99 -23.69 2.19
C GLU A 101 -6.15 -22.90 2.78
N GLN A 102 -5.88 -22.00 3.73
CA GLN A 102 -6.90 -21.14 4.36
C GLN A 102 -7.51 -20.16 3.35
N ALA A 103 -6.69 -19.50 2.52
CA ALA A 103 -7.15 -18.56 1.52
C ALA A 103 -8.03 -19.25 0.45
N LEU A 104 -7.60 -20.41 -0.05
CA LEU A 104 -8.35 -21.19 -1.03
C LEU A 104 -9.67 -21.71 -0.46
N SER A 105 -9.67 -22.17 0.79
CA SER A 105 -10.89 -22.58 1.49
C SER A 105 -11.88 -21.42 1.56
N ALA A 106 -11.42 -20.24 2.00
CA ALA A 106 -12.26 -19.05 2.16
C ALA A 106 -12.85 -18.54 0.83
N ILE A 107 -12.02 -18.42 -0.21
CA ILE A 107 -12.48 -17.88 -1.51
C ILE A 107 -13.40 -18.85 -2.26
N LYS A 108 -13.20 -20.17 -2.09
CA LYS A 108 -14.08 -21.20 -2.69
C LYS A 108 -15.41 -21.31 -1.99
N ALA A 109 -15.43 -21.11 -0.66
CA ALA A 109 -16.66 -21.18 0.13
C ALA A 109 -17.65 -20.06 -0.22
N GLU A 110 -17.17 -18.94 -0.74
CA GLU A 110 -18.02 -17.79 -1.04
C GLU A 110 -17.77 -17.25 -2.47
N PRO A 111 -18.64 -17.57 -3.42
CA PRO A 111 -18.48 -17.19 -4.83
C PRO A 111 -18.45 -15.67 -5.08
N SER A 112 -19.02 -14.86 -4.19
CA SER A 112 -19.01 -13.39 -4.28
C SER A 112 -17.66 -12.75 -3.94
N LEU A 113 -16.71 -13.52 -3.37
CA LEU A 113 -15.37 -13.01 -3.06
C LEU A 113 -14.49 -12.96 -4.31
N ALA A 114 -14.05 -11.75 -4.66
CA ALA A 114 -13.00 -11.53 -5.65
C ALA A 114 -11.61 -11.67 -5.04
N ILE A 115 -11.44 -11.18 -3.81
CA ILE A 115 -10.13 -11.08 -3.15
C ILE A 115 -10.24 -11.57 -1.71
N VAL A 116 -9.27 -12.41 -1.32
CA VAL A 116 -9.04 -12.82 0.06
C VAL A 116 -7.59 -12.50 0.43
N PHE A 117 -7.37 -11.90 1.60
CA PHE A 117 -6.04 -11.68 2.15
C PHE A 117 -6.03 -11.91 3.66
N GLY A 118 -4.85 -12.13 4.21
CA GLY A 118 -4.61 -12.40 5.61
C GLY A 118 -3.86 -11.28 6.31
N ARG A 119 -3.22 -11.61 7.43
CA ARG A 119 -2.35 -10.71 8.18
C ARG A 119 -0.96 -10.67 7.52
N ARG A 120 -0.61 -9.54 6.92
CA ARG A 120 0.77 -9.18 6.59
C ARG A 120 1.43 -8.64 7.86
N ARG A 121 2.59 -9.13 8.25
CA ARG A 121 3.37 -8.66 9.38
C ARG A 121 4.72 -8.13 8.93
N GLU A 122 5.24 -7.15 9.67
CA GLU A 122 6.62 -6.73 9.48
C GLU A 122 7.56 -7.79 10.07
N ARG A 123 8.58 -8.17 9.30
CA ARG A 123 9.58 -9.17 9.73
C ARG A 123 10.46 -8.68 10.86
N PHE A 124 10.82 -7.40 10.85
CA PHE A 124 11.73 -6.78 11.79
C PHE A 124 11.15 -5.51 12.42
N PRO A 125 10.02 -5.61 13.15
CA PRO A 125 9.36 -4.43 13.72
C PRO A 125 10.21 -3.72 14.78
N GLU A 126 11.19 -4.43 15.38
CA GLU A 126 12.10 -3.89 16.39
C GLU A 126 13.24 -3.06 15.79
N LYS A 127 13.58 -3.22 14.51
CA LYS A 127 14.70 -2.50 13.88
C LYS A 127 14.48 -0.99 13.77
N SER A 128 13.23 -0.55 13.67
CA SER A 128 12.90 0.87 13.64
C SER A 128 11.47 1.16 14.04
N ILE A 129 11.22 2.38 14.49
CA ILE A 129 9.85 2.88 14.73
C ILE A 129 9.01 2.86 13.44
N TYR A 130 9.63 3.04 12.28
CA TYR A 130 8.95 3.07 10.98
C TYR A 130 8.48 1.69 10.54
N ASN A 131 9.30 0.64 10.77
CA ASN A 131 8.91 -0.75 10.55
C ASN A 131 7.74 -1.12 11.47
N ARG A 132 7.82 -0.72 12.74
CA ARG A 132 6.74 -0.96 13.71
C ARG A 132 5.44 -0.24 13.34
N LEU A 133 5.55 0.97 12.75
CA LEU A 133 4.40 1.69 12.20
C LEU A 133 3.75 0.92 11.04
N CYS A 134 4.56 0.38 10.14
CA CYS A 134 4.04 -0.45 9.03
C CYS A 134 3.30 -1.67 9.55
N ASP A 135 3.86 -2.38 10.53
CA ASP A 135 3.20 -3.54 11.13
C ASP A 135 1.83 -3.18 11.74
N ASP A 136 1.75 -2.06 12.45
CA ASP A 136 0.50 -1.58 13.05
C ASP A 136 -0.52 -1.09 12.00
N GLU A 137 -0.07 -0.50 10.88
CA GLU A 137 -0.92 -0.06 9.77
C GLU A 137 -1.52 -1.23 8.99
N TRP A 138 -0.79 -2.35 8.86
CA TRP A 138 -1.26 -3.53 8.12
C TRP A 138 -2.22 -4.41 8.92
N ASP A 139 -2.40 -4.12 10.21
CA ASP A 139 -3.38 -4.80 11.04
C ASP A 139 -4.76 -4.18 10.88
N VAL A 140 -5.36 -4.44 9.71
CA VAL A 140 -6.72 -3.98 9.40
C VAL A 140 -7.78 -4.93 9.97
N PRO A 141 -9.04 -4.50 10.17
CA PRO A 141 -10.10 -5.36 10.71
C PRO A 141 -10.36 -6.62 9.86
N ILE A 142 -10.65 -7.74 10.52
CA ILE A 142 -11.12 -8.99 9.90
C ILE A 142 -12.54 -8.78 9.36
N GLY A 143 -12.87 -9.44 8.24
CA GLY A 143 -14.18 -9.38 7.59
C GLY A 143 -14.15 -8.68 6.23
N ILE A 144 -15.31 -8.21 5.77
CA ILE A 144 -15.45 -7.51 4.50
C ILE A 144 -14.83 -6.10 4.62
N VAL A 145 -13.95 -5.77 3.68
CA VAL A 145 -13.22 -4.51 3.64
C VAL A 145 -13.31 -3.87 2.26
N THR A 146 -12.89 -2.61 2.16
CA THR A 146 -12.97 -1.84 0.91
C THR A 146 -11.69 -1.83 0.09
N ALA A 147 -10.58 -2.33 0.63
CA ALA A 147 -9.29 -2.39 -0.06
C ALA A 147 -8.38 -3.43 0.59
N CYS A 148 -7.47 -4.00 -0.20
CA CYS A 148 -6.36 -4.85 0.24
C CYS A 148 -5.01 -4.17 -0.01
N GLY A 149 -3.93 -4.88 0.33
CA GLY A 149 -2.55 -4.56 -0.09
C GLY A 149 -2.09 -5.42 -1.27
N GLY A 150 -0.78 -5.40 -1.56
CA GLY A 150 -0.17 -6.08 -2.70
C GLY A 150 -0.23 -7.60 -2.64
N ASP A 151 -0.13 -8.18 -1.43
CA ASP A 151 -0.25 -9.62 -1.23
C ASP A 151 -1.72 -9.98 -1.06
N ALA A 152 -2.26 -10.81 -1.95
CA ALA A 152 -3.64 -11.26 -1.90
C ALA A 152 -3.89 -12.43 -2.85
N LEU A 153 -4.82 -13.31 -2.49
CA LEU A 153 -5.39 -14.32 -3.38
C LEU A 153 -6.57 -13.71 -4.11
N VAL A 154 -6.56 -13.75 -5.44
CA VAL A 154 -7.53 -13.11 -6.32
C VAL A 154 -8.21 -14.12 -7.21
N ARG A 155 -9.52 -14.07 -7.31
CA ARG A 155 -10.32 -14.85 -8.26
C ARG A 155 -10.11 -14.30 -9.67
N LEU A 156 -9.68 -15.16 -10.58
CA LEU A 156 -9.27 -14.73 -11.93
C LEU A 156 -10.43 -14.19 -12.77
N THR A 157 -11.63 -14.75 -12.63
CA THR A 157 -12.82 -14.23 -13.33
C THR A 157 -13.10 -12.78 -12.93
N ALA A 158 -13.06 -12.47 -11.63
CA ALA A 158 -13.24 -11.10 -11.14
C ALA A 158 -12.13 -10.16 -11.63
N LEU A 159 -10.88 -10.62 -11.61
CA LEU A 159 -9.73 -9.84 -12.11
C LEU A 159 -9.86 -9.54 -13.61
N SER A 160 -10.27 -10.52 -14.41
CA SER A 160 -10.48 -10.37 -15.84
C SER A 160 -11.65 -9.45 -16.16
N GLU A 161 -12.78 -9.55 -15.43
CA GLU A 161 -13.93 -8.65 -15.58
C GLU A 161 -13.57 -7.19 -15.27
N ALA A 162 -12.63 -6.98 -14.34
CA ALA A 162 -12.11 -5.66 -14.01
C ALA A 162 -10.99 -5.18 -14.95
N ASP A 163 -10.62 -5.95 -15.99
CA ASP A 163 -9.47 -5.70 -16.87
C ASP A 163 -8.14 -5.53 -16.11
N GLY A 164 -7.98 -6.28 -15.01
CA GLY A 164 -6.76 -6.26 -14.19
C GLY A 164 -6.54 -4.95 -13.44
N TYR A 165 -5.27 -4.66 -13.15
CA TYR A 165 -4.83 -3.42 -12.53
C TYR A 165 -4.73 -2.30 -13.56
N ASN A 166 -4.91 -1.05 -13.14
CA ASN A 166 -4.71 0.11 -14.00
C ASN A 166 -3.20 0.42 -14.13
N ASP A 167 -2.62 0.16 -15.30
CA ASP A 167 -1.19 0.28 -15.60
C ASP A 167 -0.64 1.71 -15.43
N ASP A 168 -1.48 2.74 -15.55
CA ASP A 168 -1.09 4.14 -15.40
C ASP A 168 -0.86 4.56 -13.93
N LEU A 169 -1.25 3.71 -12.98
CA LEU A 169 -1.11 4.03 -11.55
C LEU A 169 0.30 3.69 -11.05
N ILE A 170 1.01 4.70 -10.55
CA ILE A 170 2.32 4.53 -9.92
C ILE A 170 2.22 4.12 -8.44
N ALA A 171 1.03 4.26 -7.84
CA ALA A 171 0.70 3.84 -6.47
C ALA A 171 -0.81 3.81 -6.27
N GLY A 172 -1.30 2.91 -5.40
CA GLY A 172 -2.73 2.80 -5.07
C GLY A 172 -3.53 2.01 -6.10
N GLU A 173 -2.86 1.13 -6.82
CA GLU A 173 -3.43 0.21 -7.80
C GLU A 173 -4.39 -0.81 -7.17
N GLU A 174 -4.10 -1.31 -5.97
CA GLU A 174 -4.98 -2.26 -5.28
C GLU A 174 -6.29 -1.60 -4.80
N PRO A 175 -6.29 -0.40 -4.16
CA PRO A 175 -7.54 0.31 -3.85
C PRO A 175 -8.36 0.70 -5.09
N ASP A 176 -7.72 0.97 -6.22
CA ASP A 176 -8.39 1.21 -7.48
C ASP A 176 -9.10 -0.06 -7.98
N LEU A 177 -8.37 -1.19 -8.02
CA LEU A 177 -8.94 -2.48 -8.38
C LEU A 177 -10.09 -2.86 -7.45
N CYS A 178 -9.90 -2.77 -6.13
CA CYS A 178 -10.95 -3.08 -5.14
C CYS A 178 -12.21 -2.22 -5.33
N LEU A 179 -12.05 -0.93 -5.68
CA LEU A 179 -13.17 -0.04 -5.96
C LEU A 179 -13.93 -0.47 -7.23
N ARG A 180 -13.21 -0.85 -8.30
CA ARG A 180 -13.84 -1.32 -9.56
C ARG A 180 -14.56 -2.65 -9.34
N LEU A 181 -13.95 -3.59 -8.64
CA LEU A 181 -14.54 -4.87 -8.24
C LEU A 181 -15.80 -4.65 -7.38
N GLY A 182 -15.74 -3.78 -6.36
CA GLY A 182 -16.91 -3.48 -5.53
C GLY A 182 -18.08 -2.86 -6.31
N ARG A 183 -17.81 -2.07 -7.36
CA ARG A 183 -18.85 -1.54 -8.25
C ARG A 183 -19.49 -2.62 -9.14
N ALA A 184 -18.75 -3.67 -9.44
CA ALA A 184 -19.23 -4.85 -10.17
C ALA A 184 -19.95 -5.87 -9.24
N GLY A 185 -20.07 -5.57 -7.94
CA GLY A 185 -20.74 -6.44 -6.96
C GLY A 185 -19.84 -7.43 -6.24
N TRP A 186 -18.54 -7.45 -6.55
CA TRP A 186 -17.57 -8.31 -5.89
C TRP A 186 -17.18 -7.81 -4.51
N GLN A 187 -16.77 -8.73 -3.63
CA GLN A 187 -16.35 -8.44 -2.27
C GLN A 187 -14.86 -8.72 -2.06
N VAL A 188 -14.28 -8.00 -1.11
CA VAL A 188 -12.90 -8.17 -0.63
C VAL A 188 -12.95 -8.52 0.85
N ARG A 189 -12.26 -9.59 1.27
CA ARG A 189 -12.28 -10.06 2.66
C ARG A 189 -10.88 -10.23 3.22
N ARG A 190 -10.68 -9.71 4.44
CA ARG A 190 -9.58 -10.14 5.30
C ARG A 190 -10.04 -11.31 6.16
N ILE A 191 -9.29 -12.42 6.11
CA ILE A 191 -9.48 -13.58 7.00
C ILE A 191 -8.50 -13.53 8.18
N ASP A 192 -8.83 -14.24 9.25
CA ASP A 192 -7.96 -14.38 10.43
C ASP A 192 -6.91 -15.47 10.19
N ALA A 193 -5.95 -15.17 9.33
CA ALA A 193 -4.87 -16.07 8.96
C ALA A 193 -3.56 -15.27 8.83
N ALA A 194 -2.44 -15.86 9.25
CA ALA A 194 -1.12 -15.36 8.90
C ALA A 194 -0.92 -15.50 7.39
N MET A 195 -0.45 -14.44 6.72
CA MET A 195 -0.30 -14.46 5.27
C MET A 195 1.16 -14.32 4.84
N THR A 196 1.76 -13.20 5.19
CA THR A 196 3.13 -12.90 4.77
C THR A 196 3.93 -12.16 5.84
N LEU A 197 5.24 -12.43 5.88
CA LEU A 197 6.24 -11.61 6.56
C LEU A 197 6.89 -10.70 5.54
N HIS A 198 6.72 -9.40 5.71
CA HIS A 198 7.26 -8.38 4.82
C HIS A 198 8.49 -7.71 5.43
N ASP A 199 9.54 -7.57 4.66
CA ASP A 199 10.76 -6.83 5.05
C ASP A 199 10.70 -5.41 4.49
N ALA A 200 10.02 -4.50 5.20
CA ALA A 200 9.86 -3.11 4.76
C ALA A 200 11.20 -2.35 4.69
N ASN A 201 12.17 -2.72 5.51
CA ASN A 201 13.51 -2.14 5.57
C ASN A 201 13.54 -0.61 5.66
N ILE A 202 12.56 -0.01 6.36
CA ILE A 202 12.46 1.44 6.56
C ILE A 202 13.23 1.82 7.83
N LEU A 203 14.52 2.06 7.71
CA LEU A 203 15.41 2.31 8.85
C LEU A 203 15.66 3.80 9.11
N ARG A 204 15.34 4.68 8.16
CA ARG A 204 15.64 6.12 8.23
C ARG A 204 14.39 6.96 8.03
N PHE A 205 14.37 8.13 8.69
CA PHE A 205 13.28 9.10 8.51
C PHE A 205 13.05 9.48 7.05
N SER A 206 14.13 9.62 6.26
CA SER A 206 14.02 9.95 4.83
C SER A 206 13.25 8.91 4.02
N ASN A 207 13.42 7.61 4.32
CA ASN A 207 12.69 6.54 3.64
C ASN A 207 11.22 6.52 4.04
N TRP A 208 10.95 6.71 5.35
CA TRP A 208 9.58 6.87 5.84
C TRP A 208 8.89 8.10 5.23
N TRP A 209 9.60 9.24 5.11
CA TRP A 209 9.10 10.46 4.47
C TRP A 209 8.73 10.22 3.00
N LYS A 210 9.60 9.55 2.24
CA LYS A 210 9.33 9.18 0.85
C LYS A 210 8.09 8.28 0.74
N ARG A 211 7.94 7.30 1.65
CA ARG A 211 6.76 6.42 1.71
C ARG A 211 5.48 7.23 1.97
N ALA A 212 5.49 8.14 2.94
CA ALA A 212 4.36 9.01 3.24
C ALA A 212 4.05 9.96 2.07
N ARG A 213 5.07 10.52 1.41
CA ARG A 213 4.91 11.32 0.18
C ARG A 213 4.24 10.52 -0.93
N ARG A 214 4.65 9.26 -1.16
CA ARG A 214 4.00 8.36 -2.13
C ARG A 214 2.52 8.13 -1.80
N ALA A 215 2.18 7.96 -0.52
CA ALA A 215 0.79 7.83 -0.09
C ALA A 215 -0.05 9.08 -0.41
N GLY A 216 0.48 10.27 -0.15
CA GLY A 216 -0.19 11.54 -0.49
C GLY A 216 -0.45 11.68 -1.99
N TYR A 217 0.53 11.33 -2.83
CA TYR A 217 0.38 11.29 -4.28
C TYR A 217 -0.76 10.33 -4.69
N ALA A 218 -0.76 9.10 -4.14
CA ALA A 218 -1.79 8.10 -4.42
C ALA A 218 -3.19 8.55 -4.00
N TYR A 219 -3.35 9.24 -2.86
CA TYR A 219 -4.64 9.77 -2.42
C TYR A 219 -5.19 10.83 -3.39
N ALA A 220 -4.34 11.77 -3.82
CA ALA A 220 -4.72 12.81 -4.78
C ALA A 220 -5.12 12.20 -6.13
N MET A 221 -4.31 11.27 -6.63
CA MET A 221 -4.55 10.58 -7.89
C MET A 221 -5.86 9.78 -7.85
N HIS A 222 -6.09 8.98 -6.80
CA HIS A 222 -7.31 8.19 -6.66
C HIS A 222 -8.57 9.06 -6.57
N VAL A 223 -8.51 10.18 -5.81
CA VAL A 223 -9.65 11.11 -5.72
C VAL A 223 -9.89 11.82 -7.04
N SER A 224 -8.84 12.18 -7.77
CA SER A 224 -8.97 12.77 -9.11
C SER A 224 -9.59 11.82 -10.13
N LEU A 225 -9.19 10.55 -10.09
CA LEU A 225 -9.68 9.53 -11.03
C LEU A 225 -11.15 9.19 -10.78
N HIS A 226 -11.55 9.07 -9.52
CA HIS A 226 -12.89 8.57 -9.15
C HIS A 226 -13.86 9.63 -8.62
N GLY A 227 -13.41 10.86 -8.34
CA GLY A 227 -14.22 11.96 -7.84
C GLY A 227 -15.02 11.60 -6.58
N ARG A 228 -16.32 11.90 -6.58
CA ARG A 228 -17.23 11.57 -5.47
C ARG A 228 -17.40 10.07 -5.23
N ARG A 229 -17.11 9.24 -6.24
CA ARG A 229 -17.17 7.77 -6.17
C ARG A 229 -15.88 7.14 -5.64
N SER A 230 -14.87 7.96 -5.30
CA SER A 230 -13.66 7.51 -4.62
C SER A 230 -13.99 6.89 -3.25
N LEU A 231 -13.15 5.94 -2.80
CA LEU A 231 -13.27 5.35 -1.45
C LEU A 231 -13.32 6.47 -0.39
N ALA A 232 -14.28 6.37 0.53
CA ALA A 232 -14.49 7.39 1.57
C ALA A 232 -13.22 7.65 2.41
N GLY A 233 -12.44 6.59 2.69
CA GLY A 233 -11.16 6.69 3.39
C GLY A 233 -10.14 7.56 2.64
N ARG A 234 -10.07 7.45 1.31
CA ARG A 234 -9.15 8.24 0.48
C ARG A 234 -9.51 9.73 0.45
N ARG A 235 -10.80 10.05 0.36
CA ARG A 235 -11.28 11.44 0.45
C ARG A 235 -11.01 12.04 1.83
N ARG A 236 -11.28 11.29 2.91
CA ARG A 236 -10.99 11.73 4.28
C ARG A 236 -9.49 11.96 4.50
N ALA A 237 -8.63 11.08 3.94
CA ALA A 237 -7.18 11.25 3.99
C ALA A 237 -6.76 12.55 3.31
N LEU A 238 -7.25 12.83 2.09
CA LEU A 238 -6.93 14.06 1.36
C LEU A 238 -7.38 15.31 2.13
N VAL A 239 -8.62 15.33 2.66
CA VAL A 239 -9.10 16.43 3.50
C VAL A 239 -8.22 16.60 4.75
N SER A 240 -7.84 15.50 5.40
CA SER A 240 -6.93 15.53 6.55
C SER A 240 -5.56 16.09 6.19
N ILE A 241 -5.01 15.73 5.02
CA ILE A 241 -3.73 16.24 4.54
C ILE A 241 -3.80 17.76 4.34
N LEU A 242 -4.84 18.24 3.65
CA LEU A 242 -5.02 19.67 3.41
C LEU A 242 -5.24 20.45 4.70
N LEU A 243 -6.03 19.93 5.63
CA LEU A 243 -6.29 20.59 6.92
C LEU A 243 -5.01 20.67 7.78
N TRP A 244 -4.38 19.52 8.08
CA TRP A 244 -3.26 19.44 9.02
C TRP A 244 -1.91 19.79 8.40
N GLY A 245 -1.72 19.58 7.10
CA GLY A 245 -0.46 19.84 6.40
C GLY A 245 -0.39 21.22 5.74
N LEU A 246 -1.52 21.87 5.43
CA LEU A 246 -1.55 23.15 4.71
C LEU A 246 -2.32 24.23 5.45
N ILE A 247 -3.65 24.05 5.66
CA ILE A 247 -4.53 25.13 6.12
C ILE A 247 -4.12 25.62 7.52
N LEU A 248 -4.05 24.71 8.50
CA LEU A 248 -3.69 25.09 9.87
C LEU A 248 -2.26 25.66 9.97
N PRO A 249 -1.22 25.08 9.36
CA PRO A 249 0.13 25.66 9.39
C PRO A 249 0.22 27.03 8.70
N ALA A 250 -0.45 27.20 7.56
CA ALA A 250 -0.47 28.50 6.86
C ALA A 250 -1.16 29.57 7.71
N THR A 251 -2.28 29.22 8.34
CA THR A 251 -2.98 30.12 9.27
C THR A 251 -2.12 30.49 10.48
N LEU A 252 -1.40 29.50 11.08
CA LEU A 252 -0.43 29.76 12.16
C LEU A 252 0.65 30.75 11.73
N PHE A 253 1.22 30.56 10.54
CA PHE A 253 2.29 31.45 10.03
C PHE A 253 1.76 32.87 9.81
N ILE A 254 0.59 33.02 9.19
CA ILE A 254 -0.02 34.35 8.95
C ILE A 254 -0.33 35.04 10.27
N LEU A 255 -0.94 34.35 11.23
CA LEU A 255 -1.27 34.93 12.53
C LEU A 255 -0.04 35.29 13.36
N ALA A 256 1.02 34.48 13.27
CA ALA A 256 2.30 34.83 13.90
C ALA A 256 2.89 36.14 13.32
N ALA A 257 2.86 36.26 11.97
CA ALA A 257 3.33 37.48 11.30
C ALA A 257 2.49 38.72 11.70
N VAL A 258 1.14 38.58 11.73
CA VAL A 258 0.24 39.65 12.18
C VAL A 258 0.48 40.02 13.65
N SER A 259 0.67 39.03 14.53
CA SER A 259 0.95 39.30 15.96
C SER A 259 2.23 40.11 16.15
N VAL A 260 3.29 39.76 15.40
CA VAL A 260 4.58 40.49 15.46
C VAL A 260 4.46 41.90 14.90
N SER A 261 3.73 42.08 13.78
CA SER A 261 3.65 43.40 13.09
C SER A 261 2.67 44.36 13.72
N SER A 262 1.58 43.90 14.31
CA SER A 262 0.50 44.76 14.84
C SER A 262 0.33 44.69 16.36
N GLY A 263 1.02 43.82 17.08
CA GLY A 263 0.83 43.59 18.52
C GLY A 263 -0.55 43.05 18.87
N SER A 264 -1.26 42.43 17.92
CA SER A 264 -2.67 42.03 18.06
C SER A 264 -2.83 40.86 19.06
N ILE A 265 -3.47 41.11 20.17
CA ILE A 265 -3.84 40.08 21.17
C ILE A 265 -4.75 39.01 20.54
N ILE A 266 -5.66 39.37 19.65
CA ILE A 266 -6.53 38.45 18.97
C ILE A 266 -5.73 37.44 18.15
N ALA A 267 -4.70 37.89 17.43
CA ALA A 267 -3.83 37.01 16.66
C ALA A 267 -3.09 36.03 17.56
N VAL A 268 -2.63 36.47 18.74
CA VAL A 268 -2.00 35.60 19.76
C VAL A 268 -2.97 34.53 20.27
N VAL A 269 -4.20 34.92 20.62
CA VAL A 269 -5.22 34.02 21.13
C VAL A 269 -5.56 32.93 20.10
N VAL A 270 -5.75 33.32 18.83
CA VAL A 270 -6.07 32.36 17.76
C VAL A 270 -4.87 31.42 17.47
N LEU A 271 -3.63 31.94 17.54
CA LEU A 271 -2.42 31.11 17.42
C LEU A 271 -2.37 30.05 18.52
N LEU A 272 -2.60 30.44 19.78
CA LEU A 272 -2.65 29.51 20.90
C LEU A 272 -3.78 28.50 20.76
N ALA A 273 -4.95 28.91 20.25
CA ALA A 273 -6.07 28.00 19.97
C ALA A 273 -5.69 26.93 18.93
N ILE A 274 -5.02 27.29 17.83
CA ILE A 274 -4.59 26.34 16.79
C ILE A 274 -3.52 25.40 17.35
N LEU A 275 -2.55 25.90 18.14
CA LEU A 275 -1.57 25.04 18.82
C LEU A 275 -2.25 24.03 19.76
N SER A 276 -3.29 24.48 20.47
CA SER A 276 -4.10 23.62 21.33
C SER A 276 -4.84 22.54 20.51
N ILE A 277 -5.32 22.85 19.31
CA ILE A 277 -5.93 21.86 18.39
C ILE A 277 -4.91 20.78 18.00
N TYR A 278 -3.64 21.14 17.70
CA TYR A 278 -2.59 20.14 17.44
C TYR A 278 -2.30 19.28 18.67
N ALA A 279 -2.22 19.88 19.87
CA ALA A 279 -2.01 19.15 21.11
C ALA A 279 -3.17 18.18 21.41
N LEU A 280 -4.42 18.61 21.20
CA LEU A 280 -5.61 17.76 21.35
C LEU A 280 -5.60 16.61 20.34
N GLN A 281 -5.24 16.88 19.09
CA GLN A 281 -5.16 15.83 18.06
C GLN A 281 -4.06 14.82 18.39
N PHE A 282 -2.88 15.28 18.82
CA PHE A 282 -1.81 14.41 19.30
C PHE A 282 -2.32 13.53 20.46
N SER A 283 -2.93 14.14 21.48
CA SER A 283 -3.46 13.43 22.66
C SER A 283 -4.53 12.41 22.26
N ARG A 284 -5.43 12.77 21.34
CA ARG A 284 -6.46 11.85 20.82
C ARG A 284 -5.85 10.61 20.16
N ILE A 285 -4.83 10.80 19.31
CA ILE A 285 -4.13 9.71 18.62
C ILE A 285 -3.37 8.87 19.63
N PHE A 286 -2.64 9.50 20.55
CA PHE A 286 -1.89 8.86 21.62
C PHE A 286 -2.77 7.96 22.48
N TRP A 287 -3.84 8.51 23.05
CA TRP A 287 -4.74 7.75 23.93
C TRP A 287 -5.48 6.63 23.19
N ARG A 288 -5.79 6.81 21.90
CA ARG A 288 -6.34 5.72 21.09
C ARG A 288 -5.37 4.54 21.01
N LYS A 289 -4.07 4.78 20.84
CA LYS A 289 -3.06 3.69 20.80
C LYS A 289 -2.84 3.07 22.16
N ILE A 290 -2.86 3.85 23.25
CA ILE A 290 -2.83 3.31 24.61
C ILE A 290 -4.01 2.38 24.89
N ARG A 291 -5.23 2.77 24.50
CA ARG A 291 -6.43 1.92 24.67
C ARG A 291 -6.37 0.63 23.85
N LEU A 292 -5.57 0.58 22.80
CA LEU A 292 -5.28 -0.63 22.02
C LEU A 292 -4.11 -1.45 22.59
N GLY A 293 -3.68 -1.15 23.83
CA GLY A 293 -2.61 -1.88 24.51
C GLY A 293 -1.19 -1.59 23.99
N ARG A 294 -1.01 -0.54 23.19
CA ARG A 294 0.32 -0.20 22.70
C ARG A 294 1.15 0.51 23.77
N PRO A 295 2.48 0.24 23.89
CA PRO A 295 3.35 0.96 24.83
C PRO A 295 3.33 2.47 24.58
N TRP A 296 3.49 3.27 25.66
CA TRP A 296 3.36 4.73 25.56
C TRP A 296 4.42 5.37 24.65
N GLN A 297 5.65 4.82 24.61
CA GLN A 297 6.70 5.30 23.71
C GLN A 297 6.29 5.16 22.25
N PHE A 298 5.71 4.00 21.89
CA PHE A 298 5.17 3.77 20.55
C PHE A 298 3.98 4.69 20.27
N ALA A 299 3.05 4.82 21.21
CA ALA A 299 1.87 5.68 21.06
C ALA A 299 2.26 7.15 20.81
N ALA A 300 3.26 7.67 21.54
CA ALA A 300 3.76 9.02 21.37
C ALA A 300 4.46 9.21 20.01
N ALA A 301 5.38 8.30 19.66
CA ALA A 301 6.05 8.33 18.35
C ALA A 301 5.05 8.22 17.18
N TYR A 302 4.08 7.31 17.29
CA TYR A 302 3.00 7.16 16.31
C TYR A 302 2.21 8.47 16.14
N ALA A 303 1.79 9.11 17.24
CA ALA A 303 1.03 10.35 17.20
C ALA A 303 1.83 11.49 16.55
N GLY A 304 3.10 11.64 16.93
CA GLY A 304 4.00 12.63 16.35
C GLY A 304 4.25 12.40 14.86
N LEU A 305 4.62 11.17 14.49
CA LEU A 305 4.88 10.84 13.08
C LEU A 305 3.62 10.95 12.22
N LEU A 306 2.43 10.63 12.74
CA LEU A 306 1.19 10.79 11.98
C LEU A 306 0.89 12.27 11.68
N LEU A 307 1.20 13.20 12.58
CA LEU A 307 1.06 14.65 12.36
C LEU A 307 2.13 15.18 11.39
N VAL A 308 3.40 14.81 11.62
CA VAL A 308 4.52 15.19 10.72
C VAL A 308 4.32 14.60 9.34
N GLY A 309 3.78 13.40 9.24
CA GLY A 309 3.45 12.72 7.98
C GLY A 309 2.52 13.53 7.07
N LYS A 310 1.67 14.41 7.64
CA LYS A 310 0.79 15.27 6.84
C LYS A 310 1.54 16.23 5.92
N PHE A 311 2.73 16.66 6.32
CA PHE A 311 3.60 17.50 5.46
C PHE A 311 4.24 16.67 4.34
N ALA A 312 4.67 15.44 4.64
CA ALA A 312 5.19 14.53 3.62
C ALA A 312 4.09 14.15 2.61
N GLU A 313 2.89 13.78 3.09
CA GLU A 313 1.73 13.48 2.26
C GLU A 313 1.32 14.70 1.41
N LEU A 314 1.32 15.92 1.98
CA LEU A 314 1.06 17.16 1.24
C LEU A 314 2.05 17.35 0.10
N SER A 315 3.35 17.11 0.34
CA SER A 315 4.36 17.20 -0.73
C SER A 315 4.07 16.24 -1.89
N GLY A 316 3.50 15.09 -1.60
CA GLY A 316 3.02 14.13 -2.60
C GLY A 316 1.79 14.63 -3.37
N VAL A 317 0.82 15.24 -2.67
CA VAL A 317 -0.35 15.87 -3.29
C VAL A 317 0.09 16.99 -4.24
N LEU A 318 1.00 17.85 -3.82
CA LEU A 318 1.53 18.94 -4.65
C LEU A 318 2.29 18.41 -5.87
N GLN A 319 3.08 17.34 -5.70
CA GLN A 319 3.76 16.67 -6.81
C GLN A 319 2.75 16.16 -7.85
N TRP A 320 1.66 15.51 -7.39
CA TRP A 320 0.61 15.04 -8.28
C TRP A 320 -0.08 16.21 -9.02
N CYS A 321 -0.42 17.29 -8.32
CA CYS A 321 -1.01 18.49 -8.93
C CYS A 321 -0.09 19.08 -10.00
N SER A 322 1.20 19.24 -9.71
CA SER A 322 2.21 19.74 -10.65
C SER A 322 2.34 18.83 -11.88
N ALA A 323 2.41 17.51 -11.69
CA ALA A 323 2.49 16.54 -12.78
C ALA A 323 1.26 16.63 -13.70
N LYS A 324 0.07 16.73 -13.10
CA LYS A 324 -1.20 16.86 -13.84
C LYS A 324 -1.28 18.16 -14.64
N LEU A 325 -0.88 19.28 -14.05
CA LEU A 325 -0.89 20.59 -14.73
C LEU A 325 0.14 20.67 -15.86
N SER A 326 1.31 20.03 -15.70
CA SER A 326 2.36 20.02 -16.72
C SER A 326 2.20 18.94 -17.80
N GLY A 327 1.18 18.08 -17.70
CA GLY A 327 0.98 16.94 -18.60
C GLY A 327 2.09 15.86 -18.53
N ARG A 328 2.98 15.94 -17.52
CA ARG A 328 4.12 15.01 -17.37
C ARG A 328 3.70 13.80 -16.54
N LYS A 329 4.05 12.59 -16.99
CA LYS A 329 3.96 11.39 -16.15
C LYS A 329 5.00 11.53 -15.01
N SER A 330 4.55 11.43 -13.77
CA SER A 330 5.46 11.41 -12.61
C SER A 330 6.18 10.06 -12.56
N GLY A 331 7.48 10.07 -12.31
CA GLY A 331 8.23 8.83 -12.07
C GLY A 331 7.84 8.15 -10.75
N LEU A 332 8.16 6.87 -10.63
CA LEU A 332 7.97 6.11 -9.39
C LEU A 332 8.72 6.77 -8.23
N ILE A 333 8.05 6.93 -7.08
CA ILE A 333 8.68 7.40 -5.83
C ILE A 333 9.23 6.16 -5.12
N GLU A 334 10.50 5.88 -5.30
CA GLU A 334 11.17 4.80 -4.59
C GLU A 334 11.53 5.24 -3.15
N TYR A 335 11.31 4.35 -2.17
CA TYR A 335 11.58 4.64 -0.75
C TYR A 335 12.44 3.58 -0.06
N LYS A 336 12.83 2.51 -0.80
CA LYS A 336 13.76 1.47 -0.35
C LYS A 336 15.15 1.73 -0.87
#